data_98d82011e8bb4ff085cc2cb3467e962e
#
_entry.id   98d82011e8bb4ff085cc2cb3467e962e
#
_cell.length_a   1.000
_cell.length_b   1.000
_cell.length_c   1.000
_cell.angle_alpha   90.00
_cell.angle_beta   90.00
_cell.angle_gamma   90.00
#
_symmetry.space_group_name_H-M   'P 1'
#
loop_
_entity.id
_entity.type
_entity.pdbx_description
1 polymer ?
#
loop_
_entity_poly.entity_id
_entity_poly.type
_entity_poly.pdbx_seq_one_letter_code
_entity_poly.pdbx_strand_id
1 'polypeptide(L)'
;ATLKEADIVVTAVVGMIGIEPTVAAINAKKDIALANKETLVCAGHIIMPLAKKTGINIYPVDSEHSAIFQCLDKHNPIKKILLTASGGPFRGYTKEDLQKVTLEDALKHPNWSMGKKITIDSATMVNKGLEIIEASHLFDVDIDDIEVVIQKESIIHSMVEFMDNGIIAQLGTPDMRLPISYALFYPERRYISDERVDFASLA
;
A
#
# COMPACT_ATOMS: atom_id res chain seq x y z
N ALA A 1 11.00 3.45 19.13
CA ALA A 1 11.62 3.27 17.79
C ALA A 1 13.09 2.83 17.86
N THR A 2 13.78 3.02 19.01
CA THR A 2 15.22 2.76 19.14
C THR A 2 15.58 1.64 20.14
N LEU A 3 14.61 0.78 20.48
CA LEU A 3 14.80 -0.33 21.41
C LEU A 3 15.86 -1.29 20.85
N LYS A 4 16.89 -1.65 21.64
CA LYS A 4 18.05 -2.42 21.15
C LYS A 4 17.66 -3.84 20.75
N GLU A 5 16.71 -4.43 21.45
CA GLU A 5 16.23 -5.80 21.27
C GLU A 5 15.27 -5.96 20.07
N ALA A 6 14.86 -4.87 19.44
CA ALA A 6 14.00 -4.92 18.26
C ALA A 6 14.84 -4.89 16.98
N ASP A 7 14.54 -5.73 16.02
CA ASP A 7 15.16 -5.76 14.69
C ASP A 7 14.34 -4.95 13.68
N ILE A 8 13.02 -4.93 13.83
CA ILE A 8 12.09 -4.25 12.95
C ILE A 8 11.15 -3.34 13.75
N VAL A 9 10.78 -2.20 13.17
CA VAL A 9 9.81 -1.27 13.74
C VAL A 9 8.59 -1.16 12.82
N VAL A 10 7.40 -1.43 13.37
CA VAL A 10 6.14 -1.18 12.68
C VAL A 10 5.73 0.27 12.88
N THR A 11 5.65 1.04 11.81
CA THR A 11 5.19 2.44 11.85
C THR A 11 3.72 2.49 11.41
N ALA A 12 2.80 2.47 12.38
CA ALA A 12 1.36 2.40 12.15
C ALA A 12 0.57 3.57 12.78
N VAL A 13 1.24 4.69 13.02
CA VAL A 13 0.62 5.93 13.46
C VAL A 13 -0.04 6.66 12.30
N VAL A 14 -0.99 7.56 12.57
CA VAL A 14 -1.74 8.29 11.55
C VAL A 14 -1.12 9.67 11.31
N GLY A 15 -0.95 10.05 10.04
CA GLY A 15 -0.46 11.37 9.64
C GLY A 15 1.06 11.53 9.75
N MET A 16 1.54 12.75 9.64
CA MET A 16 2.98 13.10 9.57
C MET A 16 3.77 12.80 10.86
N ILE A 17 3.11 12.54 11.97
CA ILE A 17 3.77 12.24 13.26
C ILE A 17 4.65 10.97 13.17
N GLY A 18 4.45 10.14 12.14
CA GLY A 18 5.26 8.95 11.87
C GLY A 18 6.67 9.25 11.36
N ILE A 19 6.95 10.46 10.87
CA ILE A 19 8.24 10.80 10.25
C ILE A 19 9.39 10.70 11.27
N GLU A 20 9.28 11.38 12.39
CA GLU A 20 10.34 11.39 13.41
C GLU A 20 10.68 10.00 13.96
N PRO A 21 9.71 9.18 14.40
CA PRO A 21 10.02 7.84 14.87
C PRO A 21 10.59 6.94 13.77
N THR A 22 10.19 7.12 12.50
CA THR A 22 10.78 6.39 11.36
C THR A 22 12.24 6.77 11.18
N VAL A 23 12.57 8.07 11.15
CA VAL A 23 13.97 8.54 11.06
C VAL A 23 14.81 8.02 12.24
N ALA A 24 14.26 8.05 13.46
CA ALA A 24 14.95 7.53 14.64
C ALA A 24 15.23 6.02 14.53
N ALA A 25 14.27 5.24 14.04
CA ALA A 25 14.42 3.80 13.82
C ALA A 25 15.49 3.50 12.75
N ILE A 26 15.47 4.22 11.62
CA ILE A 26 16.45 4.07 10.54
C ILE A 26 17.87 4.37 11.07
N ASN A 27 18.05 5.47 11.83
CA ASN A 27 19.34 5.82 12.43
C ASN A 27 19.80 4.78 13.47
N ALA A 28 18.86 4.10 14.11
CA ALA A 28 19.14 2.97 15.02
C ALA A 28 19.34 1.64 14.27
N LYS A 29 19.42 1.66 12.92
CA LYS A 29 19.60 0.50 12.04
C LYS A 29 18.53 -0.56 12.21
N LYS A 30 17.26 -0.15 12.33
CA LYS A 30 16.10 -1.04 12.38
C LYS A 30 15.44 -1.06 11.01
N ASP A 31 15.04 -2.24 10.56
CA ASP A 31 14.16 -2.37 9.42
C ASP A 31 12.78 -1.79 9.74
N ILE A 32 12.06 -1.34 8.73
CA ILE A 32 10.78 -0.68 8.90
C ILE A 32 9.68 -1.51 8.22
N ALA A 33 8.63 -1.89 8.95
CA ALA A 33 7.36 -2.31 8.38
C ALA A 33 6.44 -1.08 8.31
N LEU A 34 6.31 -0.50 7.12
CA LEU A 34 5.68 0.81 6.90
C LEU A 34 4.20 0.67 6.60
N ALA A 35 3.35 1.04 7.58
CA ALA A 35 1.91 1.19 7.41
C ALA A 35 1.46 2.66 7.30
N ASN A 36 2.30 3.59 7.77
CA ASN A 36 2.04 5.03 7.74
C ASN A 36 2.51 5.64 6.42
N LYS A 37 1.64 5.64 5.41
CA LYS A 37 1.95 6.15 4.07
C LYS A 37 2.35 7.63 4.06
N GLU A 38 1.82 8.43 4.98
CA GLU A 38 2.10 9.85 5.06
C GLU A 38 3.60 10.13 5.33
N THR A 39 4.31 9.19 5.93
CA THR A 39 5.77 9.25 6.10
C THR A 39 6.50 9.39 4.77
N LEU A 40 6.17 8.58 3.77
CA LEU A 40 6.78 8.69 2.44
C LEU A 40 6.16 9.81 1.59
N VAL A 41 4.86 10.03 1.70
CA VAL A 41 4.19 11.14 0.98
C VAL A 41 4.81 12.49 1.33
N CYS A 42 5.07 12.73 2.61
CA CYS A 42 5.62 14.02 3.08
C CYS A 42 7.14 14.09 3.07
N ALA A 43 7.83 12.97 3.30
CA ALA A 43 9.28 12.93 3.53
C ALA A 43 10.00 11.81 2.77
N GLY A 44 9.42 11.24 1.73
CA GLY A 44 10.02 10.15 0.96
C GLY A 44 11.40 10.50 0.41
N HIS A 45 11.55 11.74 -0.07
CA HIS A 45 12.84 12.28 -0.54
C HIS A 45 13.94 12.37 0.53
N ILE A 46 13.59 12.26 1.82
CA ILE A 46 14.51 12.19 2.96
C ILE A 46 14.67 10.74 3.43
N ILE A 47 13.54 10.05 3.59
CA ILE A 47 13.48 8.70 4.18
C ILE A 47 14.19 7.67 3.29
N MET A 48 13.90 7.64 1.99
CA MET A 48 14.47 6.63 1.09
C MET A 48 15.99 6.74 0.95
N PRO A 49 16.59 7.95 0.74
CA PRO A 49 18.06 8.08 0.75
C PRO A 49 18.68 7.72 2.10
N LEU A 50 18.02 8.03 3.22
CA LEU A 50 18.51 7.70 4.55
C LEU A 50 18.50 6.17 4.77
N ALA A 51 17.43 5.48 4.40
CA ALA A 51 17.34 4.03 4.45
C ALA A 51 18.44 3.37 3.59
N LYS A 52 18.62 3.83 2.36
CA LYS A 52 19.68 3.36 1.46
C LYS A 52 21.09 3.57 2.05
N LYS A 53 21.35 4.73 2.64
CA LYS A 53 22.63 5.07 3.29
C LYS A 53 22.92 4.18 4.50
N THR A 54 21.91 3.85 5.28
CA THR A 54 22.05 3.02 6.51
C THR A 54 22.01 1.53 6.23
N GLY A 55 21.54 1.14 5.04
CA GLY A 55 21.44 -0.26 4.59
C GLY A 55 20.28 -1.02 5.22
N ILE A 56 19.25 -0.31 5.72
CA ILE A 56 18.02 -0.92 6.25
C ILE A 56 16.99 -1.11 5.14
N ASN A 57 16.05 -2.00 5.38
CA ASN A 57 14.95 -2.26 4.48
C ASN A 57 13.67 -1.57 4.95
N ILE A 58 12.85 -1.13 3.98
CA ILE A 58 11.49 -0.66 4.23
C ILE A 58 10.53 -1.64 3.55
N TYR A 59 9.74 -2.34 4.35
CA TYR A 59 8.74 -3.31 3.90
C TYR A 59 7.35 -2.67 3.94
N PRO A 60 6.65 -2.60 2.80
CA PRO A 60 5.31 -2.00 2.76
C PRO A 60 4.28 -2.87 3.47
N VAL A 61 3.42 -2.23 4.26
CA VAL A 61 2.26 -2.82 4.92
C VAL A 61 0.96 -2.41 4.23
N ASP A 62 0.93 -1.24 3.55
CA ASP A 62 -0.20 -0.87 2.70
C ASP A 62 -0.45 -1.98 1.67
N SER A 63 -1.72 -2.39 1.51
CA SER A 63 -2.08 -3.61 0.75
C SER A 63 -1.62 -3.57 -0.70
N GLU A 64 -1.78 -2.44 -1.36
CA GLU A 64 -1.38 -2.24 -2.75
C GLU A 64 0.13 -2.24 -2.90
N HIS A 65 0.85 -1.56 -2.00
CA HIS A 65 2.32 -1.51 -2.04
C HIS A 65 2.94 -2.85 -1.66
N SER A 66 2.37 -3.56 -0.71
CA SER A 66 2.77 -4.93 -0.40
C SER A 66 2.58 -5.85 -1.60
N ALA A 67 1.47 -5.69 -2.35
CA ALA A 67 1.22 -6.45 -3.57
C ALA A 67 2.27 -6.16 -4.65
N ILE A 68 2.59 -4.88 -4.90
CA ILE A 68 3.65 -4.48 -5.83
C ILE A 68 4.98 -5.11 -5.40
N PHE A 69 5.35 -4.97 -4.11
CA PHE A 69 6.58 -5.53 -3.56
C PHE A 69 6.68 -7.05 -3.77
N GLN A 70 5.57 -7.78 -3.66
CA GLN A 70 5.49 -9.21 -3.90
C GLN A 70 5.62 -9.60 -5.39
N CYS A 71 5.35 -8.67 -6.31
CA CYS A 71 5.45 -8.87 -7.76
C CYS A 71 6.81 -8.47 -8.33
N LEU A 72 7.70 -7.84 -7.55
CA LEU A 72 9.00 -7.39 -8.04
C LEU A 72 9.90 -8.56 -8.41
N ASP A 73 10.59 -8.40 -9.51
CA ASP A 73 11.71 -9.24 -9.91
C ASP A 73 13.01 -8.44 -9.84
N LYS A 74 13.99 -8.97 -9.11
CA LYS A 74 15.30 -8.30 -8.92
C LYS A 74 16.10 -8.14 -10.21
N HIS A 75 15.79 -8.93 -11.23
CA HIS A 75 16.53 -8.96 -12.51
C HIS A 75 15.87 -8.16 -13.61
N ASN A 76 14.58 -7.81 -13.43
CA ASN A 76 13.79 -7.16 -14.45
C ASN A 76 13.31 -5.79 -13.98
N PRO A 77 13.59 -4.72 -14.75
CA PRO A 77 13.09 -3.39 -14.39
C PRO A 77 11.57 -3.29 -14.56
N ILE A 78 10.96 -2.51 -13.70
CA ILE A 78 9.55 -2.15 -13.80
C ILE A 78 9.38 -1.27 -15.05
N LYS A 79 8.40 -1.61 -15.91
CA LYS A 79 7.93 -0.73 -16.97
C LYS A 79 6.80 0.15 -16.49
N LYS A 80 5.85 -0.43 -15.75
CA LYS A 80 4.69 0.28 -15.20
C LYS A 80 4.17 -0.40 -13.94
N ILE A 81 3.71 0.39 -13.00
CA ILE A 81 2.91 -0.08 -11.86
C ILE A 81 1.43 0.08 -12.19
N LEU A 82 0.65 -0.97 -12.04
CA LEU A 82 -0.81 -0.96 -12.14
C LEU A 82 -1.38 -1.01 -10.72
N LEU A 83 -1.58 0.20 -10.16
CA LEU A 83 -2.04 0.40 -8.79
C LEU A 83 -3.56 0.24 -8.73
N THR A 84 -4.06 -0.79 -8.06
CA THR A 84 -5.50 -1.02 -8.00
C THR A 84 -6.21 -0.14 -6.98
N ALA A 85 -7.49 0.11 -7.21
CA ALA A 85 -8.38 0.82 -6.31
C ALA A 85 -9.78 0.20 -6.33
N SER A 86 -10.44 0.12 -5.17
CA SER A 86 -11.86 -0.28 -5.10
C SER A 86 -12.79 0.71 -5.81
N GLY A 87 -12.35 1.95 -5.95
CA GLY A 87 -13.16 3.08 -6.44
C GLY A 87 -14.01 3.74 -5.36
N GLY A 88 -13.95 3.27 -4.12
CA GLY A 88 -14.70 3.81 -2.99
C GLY A 88 -16.22 3.61 -3.07
N PRO A 89 -16.97 4.18 -2.09
CA PRO A 89 -18.44 4.01 -2.01
C PRO A 89 -19.20 4.73 -3.12
N PHE A 90 -18.61 5.75 -3.73
CA PHE A 90 -19.29 6.58 -4.74
C PHE A 90 -18.95 6.19 -6.19
N ARG A 91 -18.33 5.03 -6.37
CA ARG A 91 -18.04 4.49 -7.68
C ARG A 91 -19.31 4.35 -8.53
N GLY A 92 -19.30 4.96 -9.73
CA GLY A 92 -20.43 4.95 -10.66
C GLY A 92 -21.49 6.02 -10.39
N TYR A 93 -21.32 6.86 -9.36
CA TYR A 93 -22.21 8.00 -9.12
C TYR A 93 -22.06 9.07 -10.18
N THR A 94 -23.20 9.66 -10.58
CA THR A 94 -23.21 10.85 -11.42
C THR A 94 -22.85 12.09 -10.59
N LYS A 95 -22.59 13.21 -11.27
CA LYS A 95 -22.33 14.49 -10.59
C LYS A 95 -23.53 14.94 -9.75
N GLU A 96 -24.74 14.65 -10.22
CA GLU A 96 -26.00 14.94 -9.53
C GLU A 96 -26.19 14.08 -8.28
N ASP A 97 -25.76 12.81 -8.35
CA ASP A 97 -25.78 11.91 -7.18
C ASP A 97 -24.78 12.38 -6.11
N LEU A 98 -23.58 12.79 -6.53
CA LEU A 98 -22.55 13.29 -5.61
C LEU A 98 -22.97 14.54 -4.84
N GLN A 99 -23.89 15.37 -5.38
CA GLN A 99 -24.41 16.53 -4.66
C GLN A 99 -25.29 16.16 -3.45
N LYS A 100 -25.75 14.92 -3.38
CA LYS A 100 -26.69 14.44 -2.35
C LYS A 100 -26.02 13.57 -1.30
N VAL A 101 -24.74 13.21 -1.48
CA VAL A 101 -24.05 12.31 -0.56
C VAL A 101 -23.80 12.98 0.78
N THR A 102 -23.83 12.18 1.82
CA THR A 102 -23.60 12.60 3.20
C THR A 102 -22.29 12.05 3.73
N LEU A 103 -21.84 12.55 4.88
CA LEU A 103 -20.70 11.99 5.60
C LEU A 103 -20.92 10.51 5.93
N GLU A 104 -22.15 10.15 6.30
CA GLU A 104 -22.50 8.77 6.62
C GLU A 104 -22.32 7.84 5.40
N ASP A 105 -22.69 8.30 4.21
CA ASP A 105 -22.50 7.55 2.98
C ASP A 105 -20.99 7.40 2.64
N ALA A 106 -20.21 8.44 2.84
CA ALA A 106 -18.75 8.41 2.63
C ALA A 106 -18.04 7.44 3.59
N LEU A 107 -18.61 7.16 4.76
CA LEU A 107 -18.05 6.22 5.75
C LEU A 107 -18.41 4.76 5.47
N LYS A 108 -19.23 4.46 4.45
CA LYS A 108 -19.62 3.09 4.06
C LYS A 108 -18.70 2.55 2.96
N HIS A 109 -17.53 2.06 3.33
CA HIS A 109 -16.65 1.43 2.33
C HIS A 109 -17.19 0.06 1.91
N PRO A 110 -17.23 -0.28 0.58
CA PRO A 110 -17.86 -1.50 0.09
C PRO A 110 -17.14 -2.80 0.51
N ASN A 111 -15.81 -2.79 0.60
CA ASN A 111 -15.01 -4.02 0.74
C ASN A 111 -14.19 -4.08 2.05
N TRP A 112 -13.85 -2.93 2.63
CA TRP A 112 -12.94 -2.85 3.77
C TRP A 112 -13.60 -2.21 4.99
N SER A 113 -13.34 -2.78 6.17
CA SER A 113 -13.63 -2.13 7.45
C SER A 113 -12.41 -1.36 7.92
N MET A 114 -12.44 -0.03 7.85
CA MET A 114 -11.28 0.84 8.08
C MET A 114 -11.60 1.98 9.06
N GLY A 115 -10.54 2.66 9.53
CA GLY A 115 -10.68 3.88 10.31
C GLY A 115 -11.35 5.02 9.50
N LYS A 116 -11.95 5.98 10.21
CA LYS A 116 -12.72 7.07 9.58
C LYS A 116 -11.91 7.89 8.57
N LYS A 117 -10.66 8.24 8.90
CA LYS A 117 -9.80 9.06 8.02
C LYS A 117 -9.59 8.40 6.67
N ILE A 118 -9.07 7.16 6.65
CA ILE A 118 -8.79 6.45 5.40
C ILE A 118 -10.06 6.11 4.61
N THR A 119 -11.20 5.91 5.29
CA THR A 119 -12.48 5.68 4.61
C THR A 119 -12.94 6.91 3.84
N ILE A 120 -12.79 8.12 4.40
CA ILE A 120 -13.06 9.38 3.70
C ILE A 120 -12.05 9.61 2.56
N ASP A 121 -10.77 9.33 2.78
CA ASP A 121 -9.75 9.43 1.73
C ASP A 121 -10.06 8.47 0.56
N SER A 122 -10.56 7.28 0.85
CA SER A 122 -11.02 6.34 -0.18
C SER A 122 -12.25 6.85 -0.93
N ALA A 123 -13.23 7.39 -0.23
CA ALA A 123 -14.46 7.95 -0.82
C ALA A 123 -14.18 9.09 -1.81
N THR A 124 -13.13 9.87 -1.56
CA THR A 124 -12.70 11.00 -2.39
C THR A 124 -11.60 10.65 -3.39
N MET A 125 -11.11 9.42 -3.38
CA MET A 125 -9.92 8.96 -4.12
C MET A 125 -8.60 9.65 -3.72
N VAL A 126 -8.60 10.49 -2.69
CA VAL A 126 -7.37 11.11 -2.12
C VAL A 126 -6.42 10.03 -1.63
N ASN A 127 -6.92 8.95 -1.02
CA ASN A 127 -6.09 7.81 -0.62
C ASN A 127 -5.24 7.29 -1.78
N LYS A 128 -5.84 7.15 -2.96
CA LYS A 128 -5.13 6.67 -4.15
C LYS A 128 -4.07 7.67 -4.64
N GLY A 129 -4.34 8.96 -4.53
CA GLY A 129 -3.34 10.00 -4.80
C GLY A 129 -2.14 9.93 -3.85
N LEU A 130 -2.38 9.70 -2.55
CA LEU A 130 -1.31 9.50 -1.58
C LEU A 130 -0.50 8.23 -1.89
N GLU A 131 -1.16 7.16 -2.30
CA GLU A 131 -0.53 5.89 -2.65
C GLU A 131 0.34 5.98 -3.92
N ILE A 132 -0.04 6.79 -4.91
CA ILE A 132 0.81 7.07 -6.08
C ILE A 132 2.14 7.68 -5.63
N ILE A 133 2.08 8.68 -4.75
CA ILE A 133 3.29 9.35 -4.24
C ILE A 133 4.14 8.38 -3.42
N GLU A 134 3.51 7.58 -2.56
CA GLU A 134 4.20 6.55 -1.78
C GLU A 134 4.90 5.53 -2.69
N ALA A 135 4.20 5.01 -3.70
CA ALA A 135 4.74 4.04 -4.64
C ALA A 135 5.94 4.59 -5.43
N SER A 136 5.84 5.84 -5.89
CA SER A 136 6.94 6.51 -6.60
C SER A 136 8.21 6.54 -5.74
N HIS A 137 8.10 6.90 -4.46
CA HIS A 137 9.25 6.90 -3.55
C HIS A 137 9.75 5.50 -3.21
N LEU A 138 8.83 4.58 -2.89
CA LEU A 138 9.19 3.25 -2.39
C LEU A 138 9.83 2.36 -3.44
N PHE A 139 9.39 2.47 -4.69
CA PHE A 139 9.83 1.63 -5.80
C PHE A 139 10.75 2.36 -6.81
N ASP A 140 11.05 3.64 -6.56
CA ASP A 140 11.90 4.48 -7.43
C ASP A 140 11.37 4.50 -8.89
N VAL A 141 10.06 4.71 -9.04
CA VAL A 141 9.33 4.74 -10.32
C VAL A 141 8.75 6.13 -10.54
N ASP A 142 8.80 6.62 -11.79
CA ASP A 142 8.18 7.90 -12.13
C ASP A 142 6.65 7.84 -11.90
N ILE A 143 6.07 8.95 -11.48
CA ILE A 143 4.61 9.05 -11.28
C ILE A 143 3.84 8.78 -12.58
N ASP A 144 4.40 9.16 -13.72
CA ASP A 144 3.80 8.93 -15.04
C ASP A 144 3.78 7.44 -15.45
N ASP A 145 4.59 6.61 -14.79
CA ASP A 145 4.62 5.16 -14.96
C ASP A 145 3.72 4.41 -13.95
N ILE A 146 2.90 5.14 -13.18
CA ILE A 146 1.93 4.56 -12.24
C ILE A 146 0.52 4.80 -12.76
N GLU A 147 -0.16 3.72 -13.17
CA GLU A 147 -1.54 3.75 -13.67
C GLU A 147 -2.51 3.23 -12.61
N VAL A 148 -3.61 3.96 -12.39
CA VAL A 148 -4.66 3.52 -11.45
C VAL A 148 -5.70 2.68 -12.18
N VAL A 149 -5.93 1.47 -11.67
CA VAL A 149 -6.90 0.50 -12.21
C VAL A 149 -8.01 0.25 -11.19
N ILE A 150 -9.26 0.47 -11.56
CA ILE A 150 -10.41 0.18 -10.68
C ILE A 150 -10.71 -1.32 -10.69
N GLN A 151 -10.49 -1.97 -9.55
CA GLN A 151 -10.79 -3.38 -9.30
C GLN A 151 -11.81 -3.48 -8.17
N LYS A 152 -13.06 -3.70 -8.55
CA LYS A 152 -14.24 -3.57 -7.67
C LYS A 152 -14.25 -4.58 -6.54
N GLU A 153 -13.81 -5.77 -6.82
CA GLU A 153 -13.83 -6.93 -5.92
C GLU A 153 -12.71 -6.86 -4.88
N SER A 154 -11.70 -6.01 -5.11
CA SER A 154 -10.49 -5.89 -4.27
C SER A 154 -9.77 -7.24 -4.06
N ILE A 155 -9.76 -8.09 -5.11
CA ILE A 155 -9.07 -9.39 -5.11
C ILE A 155 -7.69 -9.26 -5.72
N ILE A 156 -7.55 -8.48 -6.80
CA ILE A 156 -6.24 -8.07 -7.34
C ILE A 156 -5.81 -6.85 -6.54
N HIS A 157 -4.75 -7.01 -5.74
CA HIS A 157 -4.30 -5.94 -4.85
C HIS A 157 -3.35 -4.95 -5.50
N SER A 158 -2.63 -5.32 -6.54
CA SER A 158 -1.90 -4.49 -7.53
C SER A 158 -1.08 -5.39 -8.44
N MET A 159 -0.46 -4.80 -9.48
CA MET A 159 0.27 -5.52 -10.51
C MET A 159 1.51 -4.73 -10.94
N VAL A 160 2.48 -5.44 -11.49
CA VAL A 160 3.67 -4.86 -12.13
C VAL A 160 3.75 -5.34 -13.57
N GLU A 161 3.85 -4.40 -14.51
CA GLU A 161 4.15 -4.66 -15.92
C GLU A 161 5.64 -4.51 -16.15
N PHE A 162 6.25 -5.49 -16.81
CA PHE A 162 7.65 -5.51 -17.18
C PHE A 162 7.88 -5.09 -18.64
N MET A 163 9.13 -4.92 -19.04
CA MET A 163 9.51 -4.41 -20.38
C MET A 163 9.07 -5.29 -21.54
N ASP A 164 8.79 -6.56 -21.30
CA ASP A 164 8.26 -7.53 -22.28
C ASP A 164 6.72 -7.50 -22.37
N ASN A 165 6.06 -6.59 -21.66
CA ASN A 165 4.61 -6.49 -21.42
C ASN A 165 4.03 -7.65 -20.60
N GLY A 166 4.86 -8.47 -19.98
CA GLY A 166 4.41 -9.44 -18.99
C GLY A 166 3.90 -8.72 -17.72
N ILE A 167 2.76 -9.19 -17.19
CA ILE A 167 2.16 -8.61 -15.97
C ILE A 167 2.16 -9.66 -14.88
N ILE A 168 2.70 -9.31 -13.71
CA ILE A 168 2.59 -10.11 -12.49
C ILE A 168 1.64 -9.42 -11.54
N ALA A 169 0.67 -10.15 -11.00
CA ALA A 169 -0.36 -9.67 -10.09
C ALA A 169 -0.32 -10.44 -8.77
N GLN A 170 -0.48 -9.74 -7.65
CA GLN A 170 -0.75 -10.36 -6.37
C GLN A 170 -2.26 -10.38 -6.12
N LEU A 171 -2.78 -11.56 -5.81
CA LEU A 171 -4.19 -11.80 -5.53
C LEU A 171 -4.36 -12.32 -4.10
N GLY A 172 -5.45 -11.93 -3.47
CA GLY A 172 -5.82 -12.38 -2.13
C GLY A 172 -7.20 -11.89 -1.71
N THR A 173 -7.73 -12.42 -0.63
CA THR A 173 -8.90 -11.84 0.04
C THR A 173 -8.53 -10.49 0.65
N PRO A 174 -9.49 -9.56 0.84
CA PRO A 174 -9.23 -8.25 1.44
C PRO A 174 -8.97 -8.36 2.96
N ASP A 175 -7.77 -8.81 3.31
CA ASP A 175 -7.33 -9.09 4.67
C ASP A 175 -5.94 -8.49 4.93
N MET A 176 -5.87 -7.49 5.83
CA MET A 176 -4.62 -6.83 6.19
C MET A 176 -3.60 -7.72 6.89
N ARG A 177 -4.02 -8.88 7.42
CA ARG A 177 -3.08 -9.85 8.01
C ARG A 177 -2.07 -10.36 6.98
N LEU A 178 -2.44 -10.42 5.69
CA LEU A 178 -1.54 -10.85 4.62
C LEU A 178 -0.35 -9.87 4.45
N PRO A 179 -0.54 -8.59 4.15
CA PRO A 179 0.56 -7.65 3.97
C PRO A 179 1.33 -7.40 5.27
N ILE A 180 0.66 -7.37 6.43
CA ILE A 180 1.32 -7.23 7.73
C ILE A 180 2.26 -8.43 7.99
N SER A 181 1.78 -9.65 7.81
CA SER A 181 2.58 -10.86 7.99
C SER A 181 3.76 -10.89 7.01
N TYR A 182 3.52 -10.53 5.75
CA TYR A 182 4.59 -10.54 4.76
C TYR A 182 5.69 -9.52 5.07
N ALA A 183 5.34 -8.33 5.54
CA ALA A 183 6.31 -7.32 5.96
C ALA A 183 7.13 -7.74 7.18
N LEU A 184 6.51 -8.47 8.13
CA LEU A 184 7.17 -8.87 9.37
C LEU A 184 8.04 -10.12 9.23
N PHE A 185 7.71 -11.02 8.31
CA PHE A 185 8.39 -12.31 8.15
C PHE A 185 9.14 -12.43 6.83
N TYR A 186 9.23 -11.37 6.03
CA TYR A 186 9.93 -11.40 4.75
C TYR A 186 11.34 -12.01 4.88
N PRO A 187 11.75 -12.94 3.98
CA PRO A 187 11.02 -13.39 2.77
C PRO A 187 10.06 -14.58 2.99
N GLU A 188 9.82 -14.99 4.21
CA GLU A 188 9.00 -16.17 4.52
C GLU A 188 7.50 -15.85 4.43
N ARG A 189 6.72 -16.84 3.94
CA ARG A 189 5.27 -16.79 4.00
C ARG A 189 4.77 -17.64 5.15
N ARG A 190 3.99 -17.03 6.06
CA ARG A 190 3.43 -17.69 7.22
C ARG A 190 1.94 -17.97 7.01
N TYR A 191 1.45 -19.04 7.61
CA TYR A 191 0.02 -19.32 7.66
C TYR A 191 -0.72 -18.20 8.40
N ILE A 192 -1.83 -17.75 7.84
CA ILE A 192 -2.63 -16.63 8.34
C ILE A 192 -4.05 -17.08 8.65
N SER A 193 -4.71 -17.73 7.70
CA SER A 193 -6.09 -18.22 7.82
C SER A 193 -6.40 -19.24 6.73
N ASP A 194 -7.53 -19.95 6.89
CA ASP A 194 -8.08 -20.85 5.86
C ASP A 194 -8.86 -20.12 4.77
N GLU A 195 -9.07 -18.81 4.94
CA GLU A 195 -9.78 -17.98 3.97
C GLU A 195 -8.94 -17.79 2.70
N ARG A 196 -9.53 -18.09 1.55
CA ARG A 196 -8.85 -18.03 0.25
C ARG A 196 -9.77 -17.48 -0.83
N VAL A 197 -9.17 -17.01 -1.90
CA VAL A 197 -9.90 -16.58 -3.09
C VAL A 197 -10.57 -17.78 -3.75
N ASP A 198 -11.87 -17.68 -3.99
CA ASP A 198 -12.62 -18.64 -4.79
C ASP A 198 -12.64 -18.18 -6.25
N PHE A 199 -11.75 -18.73 -7.06
CA PHE A 199 -11.64 -18.38 -8.47
C PHE A 199 -12.86 -18.81 -9.29
N ALA A 200 -13.64 -19.80 -8.84
CA ALA A 200 -14.85 -20.21 -9.53
C ALA A 200 -15.97 -19.17 -9.45
N SER A 201 -15.96 -18.32 -8.42
CA SER A 201 -16.92 -17.25 -8.25
C SER A 201 -16.54 -15.95 -8.97
N LEU A 202 -15.35 -15.87 -9.57
CA LEU A 202 -14.84 -14.68 -10.27
C LEU A 202 -15.11 -14.70 -11.78
N ALA A 203 -15.78 -15.70 -12.29
CA ALA A 203 -16.06 -15.88 -13.73
C ALA A 203 -17.32 -15.11 -14.17
#